data_b8f9fa8bef8fe2ee807ff4b7a1cc5df2
#
_entry.id   b8f9fa8bef8fe2ee807ff4b7a1cc5df2
#
_cell.length_a   1.000
_cell.length_b   1.000
_cell.length_c   1.000
_cell.angle_alpha   90.00
_cell.angle_beta   90.00
_cell.angle_gamma   90.00
#
_symmetry.space_group_name_H-M   'P 1'
#
loop_
_entity.id
_entity.type
_entity.pdbx_description
1 polymer ?
#
loop_
_entity_poly.entity_id
_entity_poly.type
_entity_poly.pdbx_seq_one_letter_code
_entity_poly.pdbx_strand_id
1 'polypeptide(L)'
;MVISGFQELKTQLREAAPQPAVVAAAHDEHTLEAVFQARRDGLISPVFVGDAERIRSIARSQGENVPQEALVQAGGEAECAQCAVDLIRQGRGKLLIKGMLQTGTLLRAVVQPDTGIRASELLSHVAILDVPAYHKLMFVSDGGMVIAPDRNQKREILRNVLSLCRFLGYEQPKAAILCAAETVSPRMPETEDAAALKEEGARGDFGPCLVEGPISFDLATDRAAAEIKGRTEEHTSELQSLSLP
;
A
#
# COMPACT_ATOMS: atom_id res chain seq x y z
N MET A 1 19.21 -1.48 6.85
CA MET A 1 18.79 -2.63 7.70
C MET A 1 17.41 -3.03 7.23
N VAL A 2 17.18 -4.29 6.89
CA VAL A 2 15.88 -4.78 6.38
C VAL A 2 14.90 -4.88 7.54
N ILE A 3 13.73 -4.26 7.43
CA ILE A 3 12.67 -4.29 8.44
C ILE A 3 12.06 -5.69 8.49
N SER A 4 12.16 -6.38 9.63
CA SER A 4 11.72 -7.77 9.80
C SER A 4 10.25 -7.91 10.17
N GLY A 5 9.62 -6.86 10.74
CA GLY A 5 8.23 -6.88 11.19
C GLY A 5 7.68 -5.52 11.57
N PHE A 6 6.38 -5.45 11.89
CA PHE A 6 5.72 -4.19 12.24
C PHE A 6 6.23 -3.54 13.53
N GLN A 7 6.76 -4.33 14.48
CA GLN A 7 7.30 -3.76 15.71
C GLN A 7 8.57 -2.95 15.44
N GLU A 8 9.45 -3.48 14.59
CA GLU A 8 10.66 -2.77 14.17
C GLU A 8 10.31 -1.52 13.35
N LEU A 9 9.36 -1.64 12.40
CA LEU A 9 8.85 -0.52 11.63
C LEU A 9 8.31 0.59 12.54
N LYS A 10 7.48 0.25 13.53
CA LYS A 10 6.96 1.22 14.50
C LYS A 10 8.07 1.90 15.31
N THR A 11 9.09 1.15 15.71
CA THR A 11 10.22 1.71 16.45
C THR A 11 10.95 2.76 15.62
N GLN A 12 11.26 2.46 14.36
CA GLN A 12 11.91 3.41 13.45
C GLN A 12 11.04 4.64 13.18
N LEU A 13 9.73 4.45 12.99
CA LEU A 13 8.81 5.56 12.74
C LEU A 13 8.66 6.50 13.93
N ARG A 14 8.80 6.01 15.18
CA ARG A 14 8.76 6.84 16.39
C ARG A 14 9.97 7.76 16.54
N GLU A 15 11.09 7.45 15.91
CA GLU A 15 12.27 8.31 15.87
C GLU A 15 12.12 9.48 14.90
N ALA A 16 11.15 9.40 13.99
CA ALA A 16 10.83 10.45 13.02
C ALA A 16 9.76 11.42 13.58
N ALA A 17 9.71 12.63 13.05
CA ALA A 17 8.61 13.55 13.38
C ALA A 17 7.25 12.99 12.90
N PRO A 18 6.16 13.17 13.69
CA PRO A 18 4.83 12.72 13.32
C PRO A 18 4.43 13.24 11.93
N GLN A 19 3.96 12.36 11.06
CA GLN A 19 3.59 12.77 9.70
C GLN A 19 2.20 13.41 9.67
N PRO A 20 2.02 14.55 9.00
CA PRO A 20 0.71 15.17 8.86
C PRO A 20 -0.22 14.25 8.05
N ALA A 21 -1.39 13.95 8.62
CA ALA A 21 -2.38 13.06 8.03
C ALA A 21 -3.73 13.75 7.91
N VAL A 22 -4.44 13.57 6.80
CA VAL A 22 -5.81 14.04 6.61
C VAL A 22 -6.75 12.85 6.67
N VAL A 23 -7.75 12.92 7.55
CA VAL A 23 -8.74 11.84 7.77
C VAL A 23 -10.05 12.27 7.13
N ALA A 24 -10.43 11.64 6.02
CA ALA A 24 -11.66 11.92 5.29
C ALA A 24 -12.87 11.24 5.96
N ALA A 25 -13.94 11.97 6.23
CA ALA A 25 -15.14 11.50 6.93
C ALA A 25 -14.83 10.85 8.29
N ALA A 26 -14.15 11.60 9.16
CA ALA A 26 -13.62 11.13 10.45
C ALA A 26 -14.69 11.00 11.57
N HIS A 27 -15.98 11.05 11.26
CA HIS A 27 -17.05 11.14 12.24
C HIS A 27 -17.62 9.78 12.66
N ASP A 28 -16.74 8.79 12.89
CA ASP A 28 -17.10 7.47 13.46
C ASP A 28 -16.09 7.03 14.55
N GLU A 29 -16.55 6.18 15.46
CA GLU A 29 -15.82 5.77 16.66
C GLU A 29 -14.56 4.97 16.33
N HIS A 30 -14.64 4.02 15.39
CA HIS A 30 -13.52 3.13 15.05
C HIS A 30 -12.39 3.88 14.33
N THR A 31 -12.76 4.75 13.39
CA THR A 31 -11.77 5.61 12.71
C THR A 31 -11.03 6.49 13.72
N LEU A 32 -11.78 7.15 14.61
CA LEU A 32 -11.20 8.06 15.60
C LEU A 32 -10.35 7.32 16.62
N GLU A 33 -10.76 6.14 17.09
CA GLU A 33 -9.96 5.31 17.99
C GLU A 33 -8.60 4.95 17.38
N ALA A 34 -8.59 4.46 16.15
CA ALA A 34 -7.37 4.11 15.43
C ALA A 34 -6.45 5.32 15.18
N VAL A 35 -7.03 6.45 14.79
CA VAL A 35 -6.28 7.70 14.53
C VAL A 35 -5.71 8.28 15.82
N PHE A 36 -6.46 8.27 16.91
CA PHE A 36 -5.94 8.72 18.21
C PHE A 36 -4.84 7.80 18.75
N GLN A 37 -4.96 6.48 18.53
CA GLN A 37 -3.89 5.57 18.88
C GLN A 37 -2.62 5.88 18.08
N ALA A 38 -2.71 6.08 16.78
CA ALA A 38 -1.57 6.44 15.94
C ALA A 38 -0.95 7.80 16.34
N ARG A 39 -1.79 8.76 16.79
CA ARG A 39 -1.32 10.05 17.33
C ARG A 39 -0.59 9.87 18.66
N ARG A 40 -1.13 9.06 19.60
CA ARG A 40 -0.45 8.74 20.88
C ARG A 40 0.87 8.04 20.67
N ASP A 41 0.94 7.18 19.67
CA ASP A 41 2.17 6.47 19.28
C ASP A 41 3.20 7.39 18.61
N GLY A 42 2.86 8.67 18.37
CA GLY A 42 3.76 9.66 17.76
C GLY A 42 3.94 9.47 16.23
N LEU A 43 3.09 8.68 15.59
CA LEU A 43 3.23 8.36 14.16
C LEU A 43 2.66 9.44 13.25
N ILE A 44 1.52 10.05 13.65
CA ILE A 44 0.79 11.03 12.84
C ILE A 44 0.37 12.27 13.62
N SER A 45 0.20 13.38 12.89
CA SER A 45 -0.47 14.61 13.31
C SER A 45 -1.73 14.79 12.46
N PRO A 46 -2.94 14.40 12.98
CA PRO A 46 -4.14 14.31 12.16
C PRO A 46 -4.87 15.64 12.01
N VAL A 47 -5.42 15.87 10.80
CA VAL A 47 -6.48 16.84 10.50
C VAL A 47 -7.74 16.05 10.14
N PHE A 48 -8.84 16.36 10.79
CA PHE A 48 -10.09 15.62 10.68
C PHE A 48 -11.08 16.38 9.79
N VAL A 49 -11.59 15.72 8.75
CA VAL A 49 -12.59 16.25 7.82
C VAL A 49 -13.92 15.52 8.06
N GLY A 50 -15.01 16.27 8.28
CA GLY A 50 -16.33 15.70 8.48
C GLY A 50 -17.21 16.57 9.36
N ASP A 51 -18.22 15.97 9.99
CA ASP A 51 -19.08 16.65 10.98
C ASP A 51 -18.28 16.98 12.24
N ALA A 52 -17.87 18.23 12.37
CA ALA A 52 -17.00 18.71 13.43
C ALA A 52 -17.59 18.50 14.84
N GLU A 53 -18.91 18.67 15.01
CA GLU A 53 -19.57 18.48 16.32
C GLU A 53 -19.59 16.98 16.69
N ARG A 54 -19.89 16.14 15.73
CA ARG A 54 -19.85 14.68 15.93
C ARG A 54 -18.44 14.18 16.23
N ILE A 55 -17.43 14.67 15.50
CA ILE A 55 -16.03 14.34 15.77
C ILE A 55 -15.64 14.75 17.19
N ARG A 56 -15.99 15.96 17.63
CA ARG A 56 -15.72 16.41 19.02
C ARG A 56 -16.45 15.58 20.06
N SER A 57 -17.70 15.23 19.81
CA SER A 57 -18.49 14.42 20.72
C SER A 57 -17.86 13.04 20.94
N ILE A 58 -17.48 12.37 19.85
CA ILE A 58 -16.81 11.06 19.90
C ILE A 58 -15.42 11.18 20.55
N ALA A 59 -14.64 12.20 20.20
CA ALA A 59 -13.33 12.43 20.81
C ALA A 59 -13.45 12.55 22.34
N ARG A 60 -14.38 13.36 22.83
CA ARG A 60 -14.62 13.51 24.29
C ARG A 60 -15.01 12.20 24.97
N SER A 61 -15.86 11.37 24.34
CA SER A 61 -16.22 10.06 24.90
C SER A 61 -15.04 9.10 25.00
N GLN A 62 -14.02 9.29 24.16
CA GLN A 62 -12.75 8.53 24.16
C GLN A 62 -11.66 9.21 25.02
N GLY A 63 -12.00 10.27 25.78
CA GLY A 63 -11.03 11.00 26.60
C GLY A 63 -10.04 11.87 25.84
N GLU A 64 -10.33 12.16 24.55
CA GLU A 64 -9.46 12.88 23.65
C GLU A 64 -9.95 14.32 23.40
N ASN A 65 -9.03 15.21 23.10
CA ASN A 65 -9.34 16.58 22.68
C ASN A 65 -8.84 16.83 21.27
N VAL A 66 -9.71 17.42 20.45
CA VAL A 66 -9.37 17.82 19.07
C VAL A 66 -9.44 19.34 18.99
N PRO A 67 -8.29 20.00 18.75
CA PRO A 67 -8.26 21.45 18.64
C PRO A 67 -8.98 21.95 17.38
N GLN A 68 -9.50 23.17 17.43
CA GLN A 68 -10.31 23.74 16.35
C GLN A 68 -9.59 23.76 15.00
N GLU A 69 -8.30 24.05 15.00
CA GLU A 69 -7.44 24.12 13.80
C GLU A 69 -7.22 22.75 13.12
N ALA A 70 -7.44 21.65 13.84
CA ALA A 70 -7.38 20.29 13.32
C ALA A 70 -8.72 19.79 12.79
N LEU A 71 -9.78 20.59 12.85
CA LEU A 71 -11.12 20.25 12.40
C LEU A 71 -11.48 21.03 11.14
N VAL A 72 -11.97 20.32 10.14
CA VAL A 72 -12.51 20.90 8.91
C VAL A 72 -13.92 20.39 8.70
N GLN A 73 -14.89 21.31 8.78
CA GLN A 73 -16.30 20.99 8.58
C GLN A 73 -16.54 20.59 7.12
N ALA A 74 -17.18 19.42 6.92
CA ALA A 74 -17.67 18.98 5.63
C ALA A 74 -18.91 18.09 5.82
N GLY A 75 -19.85 18.15 4.89
CA GLY A 75 -21.11 17.40 4.94
C GLY A 75 -21.20 16.37 3.81
N GLY A 76 -21.55 15.13 4.16
CA GLY A 76 -21.66 14.06 3.18
C GLY A 76 -20.34 13.53 2.64
N GLU A 77 -20.36 12.33 2.06
CA GLU A 77 -19.16 11.61 1.65
C GLU A 77 -18.36 12.30 0.56
N ALA A 78 -19.04 12.86 -0.44
CA ALA A 78 -18.37 13.47 -1.59
C ALA A 78 -17.64 14.75 -1.20
N GLU A 79 -18.24 15.58 -0.33
CA GLU A 79 -17.59 16.80 0.17
C GLU A 79 -16.43 16.47 1.09
N CYS A 80 -16.59 15.48 1.98
CA CYS A 80 -15.50 15.00 2.84
C CYS A 80 -14.31 14.48 2.00
N ALA A 81 -14.57 13.72 0.95
CA ALA A 81 -13.54 13.20 0.07
C ALA A 81 -12.79 14.32 -0.67
N GLN A 82 -13.52 15.26 -1.29
CA GLN A 82 -12.90 16.36 -2.03
C GLN A 82 -12.13 17.30 -1.10
N CYS A 83 -12.72 17.67 0.01
CA CYS A 83 -12.06 18.52 1.01
C CYS A 83 -10.76 17.89 1.53
N ALA A 84 -10.76 16.60 1.81
CA ALA A 84 -9.57 15.88 2.25
C ALA A 84 -8.47 15.85 1.16
N VAL A 85 -8.84 15.63 -0.10
CA VAL A 85 -7.92 15.69 -1.24
C VAL A 85 -7.36 17.10 -1.42
N ASP A 86 -8.18 18.13 -1.30
CA ASP A 86 -7.73 19.53 -1.40
C ASP A 86 -6.72 19.90 -0.31
N LEU A 87 -6.91 19.42 0.91
CA LEU A 87 -5.96 19.61 2.01
C LEU A 87 -4.60 18.94 1.72
N ILE A 88 -4.60 17.74 1.13
CA ILE A 88 -3.36 17.09 0.66
C ILE A 88 -2.69 17.93 -0.43
N ARG A 89 -3.43 18.42 -1.42
CA ARG A 89 -2.89 19.30 -2.49
C ARG A 89 -2.28 20.60 -1.95
N GLN A 90 -2.86 21.14 -0.88
CA GLN A 90 -2.35 22.33 -0.19
C GLN A 90 -1.12 22.05 0.70
N GLY A 91 -0.66 20.80 0.78
CA GLY A 91 0.48 20.40 1.62
C GLY A 91 0.15 20.29 3.12
N ARG A 92 -1.14 20.33 3.50
CA ARG A 92 -1.59 20.19 4.88
C ARG A 92 -1.57 18.75 5.39
N GLY A 93 -1.32 17.79 4.53
CA GLY A 93 -1.13 16.38 4.86
C GLY A 93 -0.27 15.67 3.84
N LYS A 94 0.43 14.63 4.31
CA LYS A 94 1.21 13.70 3.46
C LYS A 94 0.52 12.34 3.35
N LEU A 95 -0.39 12.06 4.27
CA LEU A 95 -1.16 10.82 4.32
C LEU A 95 -2.64 11.16 4.21
N LEU A 96 -3.37 10.40 3.38
CA LEU A 96 -4.82 10.45 3.28
C LEU A 96 -5.39 9.17 3.90
N ILE A 97 -6.14 9.32 4.98
CA ILE A 97 -6.77 8.21 5.72
C ILE A 97 -8.26 8.20 5.41
N LYS A 98 -8.78 7.04 5.04
CA LYS A 98 -10.20 6.82 4.81
C LYS A 98 -10.92 6.53 6.13
N GLY A 99 -11.90 7.36 6.49
CA GLY A 99 -12.85 7.09 7.55
C GLY A 99 -14.16 6.49 7.02
N MET A 100 -15.29 6.98 7.50
CA MET A 100 -16.63 6.45 7.22
C MET A 100 -17.18 6.98 5.88
N LEU A 101 -16.59 6.58 4.77
CA LEU A 101 -17.11 6.85 3.43
C LEU A 101 -16.83 5.68 2.49
N GLN A 102 -17.58 5.60 1.39
CA GLN A 102 -17.38 4.58 0.37
C GLN A 102 -16.00 4.72 -0.28
N THR A 103 -15.27 3.60 -0.41
CA THR A 103 -13.93 3.59 -1.04
C THR A 103 -13.96 4.20 -2.44
N GLY A 104 -14.98 3.85 -3.23
CA GLY A 104 -15.14 4.41 -4.58
C GLY A 104 -15.36 5.93 -4.60
N THR A 105 -15.98 6.51 -3.57
CA THR A 105 -16.15 7.97 -3.46
C THR A 105 -14.81 8.66 -3.19
N LEU A 106 -14.01 8.13 -2.27
CA LEU A 106 -12.67 8.66 -2.00
C LEU A 106 -11.75 8.54 -3.22
N LEU A 107 -11.70 7.34 -3.81
CA LEU A 107 -10.83 7.09 -4.96
C LEU A 107 -11.20 7.96 -6.16
N ARG A 108 -12.49 8.22 -6.38
CA ARG A 108 -12.96 9.12 -7.43
C ARG A 108 -12.41 10.53 -7.25
N ALA A 109 -12.38 11.06 -6.01
CA ALA A 109 -11.76 12.35 -5.72
C ALA A 109 -10.24 12.32 -5.92
N VAL A 110 -9.57 11.23 -5.49
CA VAL A 110 -8.11 11.05 -5.62
C VAL A 110 -7.64 11.06 -7.08
N VAL A 111 -8.38 10.40 -7.99
CA VAL A 111 -7.97 10.24 -9.40
C VAL A 111 -8.47 11.34 -10.34
N GLN A 112 -9.23 12.33 -9.86
CA GLN A 112 -9.70 13.44 -10.70
C GLN A 112 -8.52 14.13 -11.42
N PRO A 113 -8.62 14.38 -12.74
CA PRO A 113 -7.51 14.97 -13.50
C PRO A 113 -7.05 16.33 -12.96
N ASP A 114 -8.00 17.21 -12.65
CA ASP A 114 -7.71 18.62 -12.30
C ASP A 114 -7.63 18.87 -10.79
N THR A 115 -8.39 18.12 -10.00
CA THR A 115 -8.55 18.34 -8.56
C THR A 115 -8.02 17.19 -7.70
N GLY A 116 -7.58 16.09 -8.29
CA GLY A 116 -7.03 14.93 -7.60
C GLY A 116 -5.56 15.07 -7.21
N ILE A 117 -5.02 13.99 -6.68
CA ILE A 117 -3.63 13.89 -6.22
C ILE A 117 -2.88 12.74 -6.89
N ARG A 118 -3.40 12.23 -8.01
CA ARG A 118 -2.76 11.15 -8.75
C ARG A 118 -1.39 11.58 -9.28
N ALA A 119 -0.34 10.85 -8.90
CA ALA A 119 1.04 11.12 -9.31
C ALA A 119 1.54 10.22 -10.44
N SER A 120 0.82 9.12 -10.75
CA SER A 120 1.17 8.16 -11.79
C SER A 120 -0.05 7.81 -12.65
N GLU A 121 0.16 7.10 -13.74
CA GLU A 121 -0.92 6.68 -14.64
C GLU A 121 -1.86 5.64 -14.01
N LEU A 122 -1.34 4.81 -13.09
CA LEU A 122 -2.08 3.75 -12.44
C LEU A 122 -1.99 3.86 -10.91
N LEU A 123 -3.15 3.85 -10.26
CA LEU A 123 -3.28 3.65 -8.82
C LEU A 123 -3.42 2.17 -8.53
N SER A 124 -2.55 1.62 -7.69
CA SER A 124 -2.56 0.21 -7.29
C SER A 124 -2.60 0.06 -5.77
N HIS A 125 -3.07 -1.09 -5.30
CA HIS A 125 -3.12 -1.42 -3.88
C HIS A 125 -1.90 -2.27 -3.49
N VAL A 126 -1.27 -1.93 -2.36
CA VAL A 126 -0.23 -2.75 -1.76
C VAL A 126 -0.62 -3.10 -0.32
N ALA A 127 -0.74 -4.38 -0.03
CA ALA A 127 -0.85 -4.88 1.34
C ALA A 127 0.54 -5.24 1.88
N ILE A 128 0.85 -4.76 3.08
CA ILE A 128 2.05 -5.18 3.81
C ILE A 128 1.60 -6.15 4.90
N LEU A 129 2.16 -7.34 4.89
CA LEU A 129 1.79 -8.43 5.80
C LEU A 129 2.96 -8.78 6.70
N ASP A 130 2.68 -8.89 7.99
CA ASP A 130 3.60 -9.45 9.00
C ASP A 130 3.08 -10.87 9.33
N VAL A 131 3.62 -11.87 8.64
CA VAL A 131 3.16 -13.26 8.73
C VAL A 131 4.07 -14.00 9.71
N PRO A 132 3.55 -14.54 10.83
CA PRO A 132 4.39 -15.17 11.87
C PRO A 132 5.26 -16.35 11.37
N ALA A 133 4.83 -17.04 10.33
CA ALA A 133 5.56 -18.15 9.72
C ALA A 133 6.58 -17.71 8.67
N TYR A 134 6.69 -16.40 8.39
CA TYR A 134 7.60 -15.85 7.38
C TYR A 134 8.57 -14.86 8.04
N HIS A 135 9.83 -14.92 7.67
CA HIS A 135 10.93 -14.27 8.40
C HIS A 135 11.06 -12.75 8.17
N LYS A 136 10.17 -12.14 7.37
CA LYS A 136 10.17 -10.70 7.05
C LYS A 136 8.82 -10.22 6.56
N LEU A 137 8.66 -8.91 6.37
CA LEU A 137 7.45 -8.35 5.79
C LEU A 137 7.24 -8.82 4.35
N MET A 138 6.01 -9.18 4.04
CA MET A 138 5.56 -9.58 2.70
C MET A 138 4.70 -8.47 2.10
N PHE A 139 4.97 -8.11 0.85
CA PHE A 139 4.21 -7.10 0.11
C PHE A 139 3.39 -7.80 -0.95
N VAL A 140 2.07 -7.60 -0.93
CA VAL A 140 1.14 -8.20 -1.89
C VAL A 140 0.45 -7.09 -2.69
N SER A 141 0.53 -7.17 -4.02
CA SER A 141 -0.06 -6.21 -4.96
C SER A 141 -0.44 -6.91 -6.29
N ASP A 142 -1.48 -6.55 -6.98
CA ASP A 142 -2.59 -5.71 -6.58
C ASP A 142 -3.73 -6.59 -6.09
N GLY A 143 -4.22 -6.32 -4.89
CA GLY A 143 -5.25 -7.17 -4.26
C GLY A 143 -6.68 -6.62 -4.39
N GLY A 144 -6.94 -5.56 -5.18
CA GLY A 144 -8.30 -5.05 -5.18
C GLY A 144 -8.59 -3.75 -5.93
N MET A 145 -7.64 -3.19 -6.67
CA MET A 145 -7.88 -1.95 -7.41
C MET A 145 -7.95 -2.17 -8.92
N VAL A 146 -7.11 -3.04 -9.46
CA VAL A 146 -7.10 -3.37 -10.89
C VAL A 146 -7.58 -4.80 -11.05
N ILE A 147 -8.81 -4.98 -11.57
CA ILE A 147 -9.48 -6.29 -11.57
C ILE A 147 -8.85 -7.26 -12.57
N ALA A 148 -8.49 -6.77 -13.77
CA ALA A 148 -7.90 -7.59 -14.83
C ALA A 148 -6.80 -6.77 -15.52
N PRO A 149 -5.61 -6.67 -14.91
CA PRO A 149 -4.54 -5.83 -15.43
C PRO A 149 -3.97 -6.42 -16.73
N ASP A 150 -3.81 -5.58 -17.74
CA ASP A 150 -2.99 -5.89 -18.90
C ASP A 150 -1.48 -5.83 -18.54
N ARG A 151 -0.60 -6.21 -19.48
CA ARG A 151 0.84 -6.22 -19.26
C ARG A 151 1.39 -4.84 -18.84
N ASN A 152 0.90 -3.75 -19.43
CA ASN A 152 1.35 -2.40 -19.08
C ASN A 152 0.91 -2.03 -17.67
N GLN A 153 -0.32 -2.36 -17.30
CA GLN A 153 -0.82 -2.17 -15.94
C GLN A 153 -0.07 -3.02 -14.92
N LYS A 154 0.23 -4.29 -15.23
CA LYS A 154 1.08 -5.15 -14.38
C LYS A 154 2.48 -4.55 -14.18
N ARG A 155 3.06 -3.95 -15.23
CA ARG A 155 4.33 -3.22 -15.14
C ARG A 155 4.26 -2.05 -14.17
N GLU A 156 3.20 -1.24 -14.21
CA GLU A 156 3.00 -0.12 -13.30
C GLU A 156 2.73 -0.59 -11.86
N ILE A 157 1.95 -1.64 -11.67
CA ILE A 157 1.74 -2.28 -10.35
C ILE A 157 3.08 -2.71 -9.75
N LEU A 158 3.93 -3.38 -10.54
CA LEU A 158 5.25 -3.81 -10.11
C LEU A 158 6.15 -2.61 -9.76
N ARG A 159 6.14 -1.54 -10.56
CA ARG A 159 6.88 -0.30 -10.25
C ARG A 159 6.44 0.33 -8.93
N ASN A 160 5.14 0.39 -8.68
CA ASN A 160 4.58 0.96 -7.46
C ASN A 160 5.05 0.19 -6.21
N VAL A 161 4.94 -1.14 -6.22
CA VAL A 161 5.37 -1.95 -5.06
C VAL A 161 6.89 -1.93 -4.86
N LEU A 162 7.68 -1.98 -5.92
CA LEU A 162 9.13 -1.88 -5.84
C LEU A 162 9.58 -0.50 -5.31
N SER A 163 8.88 0.57 -5.69
CA SER A 163 9.12 1.90 -5.15
C SER A 163 8.86 1.96 -3.65
N LEU A 164 7.76 1.36 -3.18
CA LEU A 164 7.46 1.25 -1.74
C LEU A 164 8.52 0.44 -1.00
N CYS A 165 8.95 -0.69 -1.54
CA CYS A 165 10.01 -1.51 -0.95
C CYS A 165 11.31 -0.70 -0.77
N ARG A 166 11.73 0.06 -1.78
CA ARG A 166 12.92 0.92 -1.70
C ARG A 166 12.77 2.03 -0.67
N PHE A 167 11.58 2.65 -0.61
CA PHE A 167 11.27 3.66 0.41
C PHE A 167 11.41 3.09 1.83
N LEU A 168 11.10 1.81 2.03
CA LEU A 168 11.27 1.09 3.29
C LEU A 168 12.68 0.52 3.50
N GLY A 169 13.65 0.89 2.67
CA GLY A 169 15.06 0.53 2.83
C GLY A 169 15.48 -0.81 2.22
N TYR A 170 14.63 -1.46 1.41
CA TYR A 170 15.04 -2.64 0.66
C TYR A 170 15.80 -2.23 -0.59
N GLU A 171 17.14 -2.37 -0.58
CA GLU A 171 18.01 -1.92 -1.68
C GLU A 171 17.79 -2.73 -2.97
N GLN A 172 17.58 -4.05 -2.83
CA GLN A 172 17.35 -4.97 -3.95
C GLN A 172 16.16 -5.88 -3.67
N PRO A 173 14.92 -5.34 -3.74
CA PRO A 173 13.72 -6.13 -3.49
C PRO A 173 13.57 -7.25 -4.51
N LYS A 174 13.04 -8.39 -4.04
CA LYS A 174 12.71 -9.54 -4.89
C LYS A 174 11.20 -9.59 -5.10
N ALA A 175 10.76 -9.73 -6.34
CA ALA A 175 9.35 -9.77 -6.72
C ALA A 175 9.02 -11.07 -7.44
N ALA A 176 7.90 -11.70 -7.06
CA ALA A 176 7.32 -12.84 -7.76
C ALA A 176 6.07 -12.43 -8.53
N ILE A 177 6.02 -12.74 -9.80
CA ILE A 177 4.80 -12.62 -10.60
C ILE A 177 4.09 -13.98 -10.55
N LEU A 178 3.07 -14.05 -9.69
CA LEU A 178 2.36 -15.28 -9.41
C LEU A 178 1.50 -15.71 -10.58
N CYS A 179 1.55 -17.00 -10.88
CA CYS A 179 0.70 -17.63 -11.87
C CYS A 179 0.31 -19.02 -11.36
N ALA A 180 -0.79 -19.58 -11.90
CA ALA A 180 -1.20 -20.95 -11.61
C ALA A 180 -0.30 -22.01 -12.27
N ALA A 181 0.52 -21.60 -13.25
CA ALA A 181 1.53 -22.43 -13.90
C ALA A 181 2.91 -21.77 -13.83
N GLU A 182 3.95 -22.59 -13.81
CA GLU A 182 5.35 -22.18 -13.69
C GLU A 182 6.07 -22.11 -15.05
N THR A 183 5.36 -22.42 -16.11
CA THR A 183 5.86 -22.39 -17.50
C THR A 183 4.94 -21.54 -18.36
N VAL A 184 5.53 -20.85 -19.34
CA VAL A 184 4.75 -20.08 -20.29
C VAL A 184 3.81 -20.97 -21.10
N SER A 185 2.54 -20.58 -21.16
CA SER A 185 1.51 -21.29 -21.89
C SER A 185 0.60 -20.32 -22.66
N PRO A 186 0.41 -20.52 -23.97
CA PRO A 186 -0.53 -19.70 -24.75
C PRO A 186 -1.99 -19.77 -24.29
N ARG A 187 -2.33 -20.81 -23.48
CA ARG A 187 -3.67 -20.94 -22.87
C ARG A 187 -3.82 -20.13 -21.58
N MET A 188 -2.73 -19.55 -21.09
CA MET A 188 -2.64 -18.78 -19.87
C MET A 188 -1.83 -17.50 -20.13
N PRO A 189 -2.45 -16.46 -20.74
CA PRO A 189 -1.76 -15.23 -21.17
C PRO A 189 -0.99 -14.53 -20.03
N GLU A 190 -1.45 -14.69 -18.78
CA GLU A 190 -0.78 -14.17 -17.58
C GLU A 190 0.64 -14.73 -17.41
N THR A 191 0.91 -15.95 -17.89
CA THR A 191 2.27 -16.54 -17.85
C THR A 191 3.22 -15.89 -18.86
N GLU A 192 2.71 -15.43 -20.01
CA GLU A 192 3.48 -14.67 -20.99
C GLU A 192 3.82 -13.28 -20.44
N ASP A 193 2.86 -12.63 -19.77
CA ASP A 193 3.11 -11.34 -19.11
C ASP A 193 4.15 -11.47 -18.00
N ALA A 194 4.07 -12.52 -17.18
CA ALA A 194 5.02 -12.76 -16.11
C ALA A 194 6.45 -12.98 -16.65
N ALA A 195 6.60 -13.78 -17.71
CA ALA A 195 7.89 -13.99 -18.36
C ALA A 195 8.45 -12.68 -18.95
N ALA A 196 7.61 -11.87 -19.59
CA ALA A 196 8.03 -10.58 -20.14
C ALA A 196 8.49 -9.61 -19.02
N LEU A 197 7.79 -9.54 -17.89
CA LEU A 197 8.18 -8.70 -16.74
C LEU A 197 9.48 -9.19 -16.08
N LYS A 198 9.71 -10.51 -16.04
CA LYS A 198 11.00 -11.09 -15.61
C LYS A 198 12.15 -10.62 -16.52
N GLU A 199 11.98 -10.67 -17.84
CA GLU A 199 12.96 -10.19 -18.81
C GLU A 199 13.21 -8.68 -18.66
N GLU A 200 12.15 -7.88 -18.45
CA GLU A 200 12.26 -6.44 -18.17
C GLU A 200 13.06 -6.19 -16.89
N GLY A 201 12.82 -6.97 -15.83
CA GLY A 201 13.60 -6.91 -14.60
C GLY A 201 15.09 -7.22 -14.81
N ALA A 202 15.38 -8.27 -15.58
CA ALA A 202 16.76 -8.65 -15.92
C ALA A 202 17.49 -7.58 -16.76
N ARG A 203 16.77 -6.80 -17.57
CA ARG A 203 17.32 -5.64 -18.30
C ARG A 203 17.54 -4.39 -17.43
N GLY A 204 17.02 -4.39 -16.20
CA GLY A 204 17.10 -3.25 -15.29
C GLY A 204 16.00 -2.20 -15.47
N ASP A 205 14.90 -2.49 -16.19
CA ASP A 205 13.80 -1.55 -16.47
C ASP A 205 13.06 -1.10 -15.19
N PHE A 206 13.27 -1.81 -14.08
CA PHE A 206 12.70 -1.50 -12.76
C PHE A 206 13.73 -1.00 -11.73
N GLY A 207 14.98 -0.76 -12.14
CA GLY A 207 16.10 -0.47 -11.24
C GLY A 207 16.58 -1.72 -10.47
N PRO A 208 17.38 -1.56 -9.40
CA PRO A 208 17.89 -2.70 -8.64
C PRO A 208 16.75 -3.55 -8.04
N CYS A 209 16.53 -4.73 -8.57
CA CYS A 209 15.55 -5.71 -8.10
C CYS A 209 15.79 -7.07 -8.76
N LEU A 210 15.22 -8.12 -8.19
CA LEU A 210 15.07 -9.41 -8.85
C LEU A 210 13.58 -9.64 -9.13
N VAL A 211 13.23 -9.92 -10.37
CA VAL A 211 11.86 -10.27 -10.78
C VAL A 211 11.84 -11.72 -11.24
N GLU A 212 10.98 -12.54 -10.64
CA GLU A 212 10.80 -13.95 -11.01
C GLU A 212 9.35 -14.19 -11.43
N GLY A 213 9.15 -15.02 -12.44
CA GLY A 213 7.82 -15.41 -12.95
C GLY A 213 7.87 -16.00 -14.35
N PRO A 214 6.85 -16.76 -14.75
CA PRO A 214 5.72 -17.20 -13.93
C PRO A 214 6.15 -18.16 -12.82
N ILE A 215 5.55 -18.03 -11.64
CA ILE A 215 5.89 -18.84 -10.46
C ILE A 215 4.65 -19.04 -9.57
N SER A 216 4.53 -20.21 -8.92
CA SER A 216 3.48 -20.48 -7.93
C SER A 216 3.85 -19.89 -6.56
N PHE A 217 2.85 -19.69 -5.70
CA PHE A 217 3.04 -19.07 -4.38
C PHE A 217 3.95 -19.89 -3.48
N ASP A 218 3.78 -21.22 -3.46
CA ASP A 218 4.61 -22.14 -2.66
C ASP A 218 6.09 -22.03 -3.06
N LEU A 219 6.39 -22.04 -4.36
CA LEU A 219 7.75 -21.88 -4.84
C LEU A 219 8.34 -20.50 -4.55
N ALA A 220 7.49 -19.49 -4.51
CA ALA A 220 7.90 -18.13 -4.23
C ALA A 220 8.23 -17.89 -2.75
N THR A 221 7.66 -18.67 -1.83
CA THR A 221 7.72 -18.43 -0.38
C THR A 221 8.32 -19.56 0.45
N ASP A 222 8.40 -20.79 -0.09
CA ASP A 222 8.91 -21.96 0.62
C ASP A 222 10.15 -22.54 -0.09
N ARG A 223 11.28 -22.45 0.61
CA ARG A 223 12.58 -22.97 0.12
C ARG A 223 12.53 -24.49 -0.11
N ALA A 224 11.86 -25.26 0.76
CA ALA A 224 11.77 -26.71 0.60
C ALA A 224 10.97 -27.10 -0.65
N ALA A 225 9.88 -26.38 -0.94
CA ALA A 225 9.11 -26.57 -2.17
C ALA A 225 9.97 -26.31 -3.42
N ALA A 226 10.81 -25.29 -3.37
CA ALA A 226 11.70 -24.91 -4.45
C ALA A 226 12.81 -25.96 -4.71
N GLU A 227 13.45 -26.46 -3.66
CA GLU A 227 14.49 -27.49 -3.74
C GLU A 227 13.91 -28.79 -4.33
N ILE A 228 12.72 -29.20 -3.95
CA ILE A 228 12.03 -30.40 -4.51
C ILE A 228 11.83 -30.28 -6.02
N LYS A 229 11.54 -29.05 -6.51
CA LYS A 229 11.33 -28.79 -7.95
C LYS A 229 12.61 -28.37 -8.69
N GLY A 230 13.79 -28.52 -8.06
CA GLY A 230 15.10 -28.29 -8.68
C GLY A 230 15.40 -26.82 -8.99
N ARG A 231 14.74 -25.88 -8.30
CA ARG A 231 15.06 -24.45 -8.41
C ARG A 231 16.14 -24.06 -7.40
N THR A 232 17.10 -23.24 -7.82
CA THR A 232 18.23 -22.78 -7.00
C THR A 232 17.82 -21.64 -6.05
N GLU A 233 18.60 -21.43 -4.98
CA GLU A 233 18.38 -20.37 -3.98
C GLU A 233 18.23 -18.97 -4.56
N GLU A 234 18.84 -18.67 -5.69
CA GLU A 234 18.73 -17.37 -6.37
C GLU A 234 17.30 -17.04 -6.82
N HIS A 235 16.47 -18.07 -7.03
CA HIS A 235 15.12 -17.94 -7.62
C HIS A 235 14.00 -17.98 -6.58
N THR A 236 14.26 -18.39 -5.34
CA THR A 236 13.21 -18.83 -4.42
C THR A 236 13.29 -18.33 -3.00
N SER A 237 14.44 -18.02 -2.48
CA SER A 237 14.52 -17.52 -1.11
C SER A 237 14.38 -16.00 -1.08
N GLU A 238 13.38 -15.51 -0.34
CA GLU A 238 13.27 -14.10 0.02
C GLU A 238 12.47 -13.15 -0.91
N LEU A 239 11.37 -13.60 -1.50
CA LEU A 239 10.48 -12.69 -2.23
C LEU A 239 9.82 -11.68 -1.29
N GLN A 240 9.99 -10.41 -1.56
CA GLN A 240 9.43 -9.30 -0.77
C GLN A 240 8.10 -8.79 -1.33
N SER A 241 7.84 -9.00 -2.62
CA SER A 241 6.57 -8.62 -3.21
C SER A 241 6.01 -9.74 -4.07
N LEU A 242 4.72 -9.97 -3.90
CA LEU A 242 3.93 -10.88 -4.71
C LEU A 242 2.99 -10.02 -5.56
N SER A 243 3.05 -10.15 -6.88
CA SER A 243 2.04 -9.60 -7.76
C SER A 243 1.06 -10.71 -8.10
N LEU A 244 -0.20 -10.51 -7.75
CA LEU A 244 -1.29 -11.38 -8.16
C LEU A 244 -1.66 -11.09 -9.63
N PRO A 245 -2.15 -12.08 -10.36
CA PRO A 245 -2.55 -11.96 -11.76
C PRO A 245 -3.70 -10.99 -11.97
#